data_d9eeda88050a0ec060717c88edd36aca
#
_entry.id   d9eeda88050a0ec060717c88edd36aca
#
_cell.length_a   1.000
_cell.length_b   1.000
_cell.length_c   1.000
_cell.angle_alpha   90.00
_cell.angle_beta   90.00
_cell.angle_gamma   90.00
#
_symmetry.space_group_name_H-M   'P 1'
#
loop_
_entity.id
_entity.type
_entity.pdbx_description
1 polymer ?
#
loop_
_entity_poly.entity_id
_entity_poly.type
_entity_poly.pdbx_seq_one_letter_code
_entity_poly.pdbx_strand_id
1 'polypeptide(L)'
;GEDTLSLHDALPICKGKQYFIEGVFLQSDLTNRNRRMYPEHVMDKEVTRYLKEQVQNMRAYGELGHPDTPSINLDRVSHLIVDLRKEGKNYIGKAKILETPMGNIARGLLDGGANLGVSSRALGSLSLNKEGVNVVQDDFMLSTAADIVADPSAPDAFVRGIMENKEWIFVDGKFVEQHIEAVQASIRKASTRQLEEAKLHAFQHFLSKIR
;
A
#
# COMPACT_ATOMS: atom_id res chain seq x y z
N GLY A 1 -37.13 -25.43 -6.11
CA GLY A 1 -36.20 -24.37 -6.45
C GLY A 1 -35.44 -24.05 -5.17
N GLU A 2 -34.18 -24.53 -5.05
CA GLU A 2 -33.30 -24.17 -3.93
C GLU A 2 -32.69 -22.81 -4.33
N ASP A 3 -33.07 -21.77 -3.60
CA ASP A 3 -32.44 -20.45 -3.67
C ASP A 3 -31.03 -20.59 -3.04
N THR A 4 -30.05 -20.82 -3.88
CA THR A 4 -28.65 -20.65 -3.51
C THR A 4 -28.37 -19.16 -3.31
N LEU A 5 -28.49 -18.68 -2.07
CA LEU A 5 -28.00 -17.37 -1.67
C LEU A 5 -26.50 -17.29 -2.06
N SER A 6 -26.21 -16.43 -3.03
CA SER A 6 -24.85 -16.12 -3.41
C SER A 6 -24.10 -15.54 -2.20
N LEU A 7 -22.90 -15.99 -1.94
CA LEU A 7 -22.01 -15.41 -0.93
C LEU A 7 -21.80 -13.90 -1.11
N HIS A 8 -22.17 -13.35 -2.28
CA HIS A 8 -22.15 -11.91 -2.53
C HIS A 8 -23.30 -11.14 -1.87
N ASP A 9 -24.43 -11.80 -1.52
CA ASP A 9 -25.58 -11.14 -0.91
C ASP A 9 -25.44 -10.98 0.61
N ALA A 10 -24.43 -11.61 1.20
CA ALA A 10 -24.11 -11.52 2.62
C ALA A 10 -22.90 -10.62 2.88
N LEU A 11 -22.85 -9.43 2.28
CA LEU A 11 -21.90 -8.42 2.72
C LEU A 11 -22.37 -7.89 4.08
N PRO A 12 -21.65 -8.13 5.18
CA PRO A 12 -21.97 -7.48 6.43
C PRO A 12 -21.90 -5.99 6.19
N ILE A 13 -22.99 -5.27 6.49
CA ILE A 13 -23.00 -3.82 6.52
C ILE A 13 -22.09 -3.41 7.66
N CYS A 14 -20.79 -3.30 7.38
CA CYS A 14 -19.81 -2.75 8.32
C CYS A 14 -20.12 -1.27 8.50
N LYS A 15 -20.97 -0.94 9.45
CA LYS A 15 -21.17 0.41 9.98
C LYS A 15 -19.99 0.78 10.87
N GLY A 16 -18.79 0.91 10.29
CA GLY A 16 -17.57 1.27 11.01
C GLY A 16 -16.59 2.01 10.11
N LYS A 17 -15.73 2.83 10.70
CA LYS A 17 -14.63 3.48 9.99
C LYS A 17 -13.71 2.41 9.41
N GLN A 18 -13.51 2.44 8.10
CA GLN A 18 -12.62 1.53 7.40
C GLN A 18 -11.18 2.10 7.43
N TYR A 19 -10.22 1.23 7.67
CA TYR A 19 -8.81 1.59 7.70
C TYR A 19 -8.14 1.14 6.39
N PHE A 20 -7.44 2.04 5.72
CA PHE A 20 -6.73 1.77 4.48
C PHE A 20 -5.25 2.08 4.62
N ILE A 21 -4.44 1.43 3.80
CA ILE A 21 -3.05 1.80 3.52
C ILE A 21 -2.93 2.16 2.04
N GLU A 22 -2.09 3.13 1.73
CA GLU A 22 -1.79 3.54 0.36
C GLU A 22 -0.32 3.89 0.23
N GLY A 23 0.28 3.58 -0.92
CA GLY A 23 1.66 3.90 -1.22
C GLY A 23 2.13 3.22 -2.51
N VAL A 24 3.44 3.27 -2.76
CA VAL A 24 4.06 2.55 -3.86
C VAL A 24 4.10 1.06 -3.51
N PHE A 25 3.39 0.22 -4.28
CA PHE A 25 3.40 -1.22 -4.08
C PHE A 25 4.44 -1.91 -4.95
N LEU A 26 4.59 -1.46 -6.21
CA LEU A 26 5.50 -2.04 -7.18
C LEU A 26 6.23 -0.93 -7.94
N GLN A 27 7.44 -1.24 -8.43
CA GLN A 27 8.23 -0.33 -9.26
C GLN A 27 8.79 -1.09 -10.47
N SER A 28 8.70 -0.49 -11.67
CA SER A 28 9.32 -1.02 -12.89
C SER A 28 10.60 -0.27 -13.24
N ASP A 29 11.46 -0.89 -14.03
CA ASP A 29 12.73 -0.35 -14.55
C ASP A 29 13.66 0.26 -13.48
N LEU A 30 13.55 -0.22 -12.26
CA LEU A 30 14.44 0.12 -11.15
C LEU A 30 15.03 -1.17 -10.55
N THR A 31 16.32 -1.14 -10.27
CA THR A 31 16.97 -2.24 -9.56
C THR A 31 16.63 -2.13 -8.08
N ASN A 32 15.95 -3.13 -7.54
CA ASN A 32 15.60 -3.19 -6.14
C ASN A 32 16.76 -3.66 -5.25
N ARG A 33 16.56 -3.69 -3.92
CA ARG A 33 17.58 -4.13 -2.94
C ARG A 33 18.03 -5.58 -3.13
N ASN A 34 17.20 -6.43 -3.75
CA ASN A 34 17.53 -7.82 -4.09
C ASN A 34 18.23 -7.96 -5.44
N ARG A 35 18.70 -6.85 -6.02
CA ARG A 35 19.32 -6.79 -7.35
C ARG A 35 18.43 -7.37 -8.45
N ARG A 36 17.13 -7.15 -8.35
CA ARG A 36 16.13 -7.50 -9.37
C ARG A 36 15.60 -6.24 -10.03
N MET A 37 15.35 -6.33 -11.33
CA MET A 37 14.70 -5.31 -12.12
C MET A 37 13.51 -5.95 -12.86
N TYR A 38 12.39 -5.26 -12.78
CA TYR A 38 11.14 -5.66 -13.42
C TYR A 38 10.92 -4.77 -14.65
N PRO A 39 11.06 -5.28 -15.89
CA PRO A 39 10.79 -4.49 -17.08
C PRO A 39 9.36 -3.97 -17.08
N GLU A 40 9.17 -2.72 -17.53
CA GLU A 40 7.86 -2.06 -17.49
C GLU A 40 6.78 -2.88 -18.20
N HIS A 41 7.06 -3.42 -19.39
CA HIS A 41 6.10 -4.23 -20.15
C HIS A 41 5.69 -5.53 -19.43
N VAL A 42 6.61 -6.15 -18.68
CA VAL A 42 6.32 -7.34 -17.89
C VAL A 42 5.41 -6.97 -16.71
N MET A 43 5.74 -5.86 -16.04
CA MET A 43 4.94 -5.39 -14.91
C MET A 43 3.54 -4.95 -15.35
N ASP A 44 3.41 -4.19 -16.43
CA ASP A 44 2.11 -3.72 -16.96
C ASP A 44 1.20 -4.89 -17.34
N LYS A 45 1.74 -5.89 -18.02
CA LYS A 45 1.01 -7.12 -18.38
C LYS A 45 0.45 -7.80 -17.12
N GLU A 46 1.30 -8.00 -16.13
CA GLU A 46 0.93 -8.73 -14.93
C GLU A 46 -0.01 -7.95 -14.01
N VAL A 47 0.20 -6.64 -13.86
CA VAL A 47 -0.70 -5.77 -13.09
C VAL A 47 -2.10 -5.77 -13.73
N THR A 48 -2.19 -5.73 -15.06
CA THR A 48 -3.47 -5.80 -15.78
C THR A 48 -4.19 -7.12 -15.49
N ARG A 49 -3.48 -8.25 -15.52
CA ARG A 49 -4.03 -9.56 -15.16
C ARG A 49 -4.49 -9.58 -13.70
N TYR A 50 -3.62 -9.14 -12.78
CA TYR A 50 -3.88 -9.13 -11.35
C TYR A 50 -5.10 -8.29 -10.97
N LEU A 51 -5.24 -7.11 -11.57
CA LEU A 51 -6.42 -6.25 -11.39
C LEU A 51 -7.69 -6.99 -11.78
N LYS A 52 -7.71 -7.59 -12.97
CA LYS A 52 -8.89 -8.29 -13.50
C LYS A 52 -9.24 -9.55 -12.70
N GLU A 53 -8.25 -10.36 -12.37
CA GLU A 53 -8.48 -11.70 -11.79
C GLU A 53 -8.55 -11.70 -10.27
N GLN A 54 -7.87 -10.77 -9.60
CA GLN A 54 -7.78 -10.74 -8.15
C GLN A 54 -8.49 -9.53 -7.54
N VAL A 55 -8.14 -8.31 -7.95
CA VAL A 55 -8.65 -7.09 -7.34
C VAL A 55 -10.15 -6.92 -7.60
N GLN A 56 -10.58 -7.03 -8.86
CA GLN A 56 -12.00 -6.89 -9.23
C GLN A 56 -12.89 -7.99 -8.63
N ASN A 57 -12.31 -9.15 -8.34
CA ASN A 57 -13.00 -10.27 -7.71
C ASN A 57 -12.87 -10.29 -6.18
N MET A 58 -12.35 -9.22 -5.56
CA MET A 58 -12.17 -9.13 -4.11
C MET A 58 -11.34 -10.26 -3.52
N ARG A 59 -10.31 -10.73 -4.25
CA ARG A 59 -9.44 -11.86 -3.90
C ARG A 59 -7.96 -11.48 -3.81
N ALA A 60 -7.65 -10.20 -3.91
CA ALA A 60 -6.28 -9.68 -3.85
C ALA A 60 -5.81 -9.56 -2.39
N TYR A 61 -5.65 -10.69 -1.72
CA TYR A 61 -5.21 -10.75 -0.33
C TYR A 61 -3.73 -10.43 -0.18
N GLY A 62 -3.37 -9.81 0.95
CA GLY A 62 -2.00 -9.65 1.39
C GLY A 62 -1.84 -10.08 2.84
N GLU A 63 -0.66 -10.58 3.17
CA GLU A 63 -0.32 -11.10 4.49
C GLU A 63 0.51 -10.12 5.31
N LEU A 64 0.53 -10.31 6.61
CA LEU A 64 1.49 -9.68 7.51
C LEU A 64 2.75 -10.53 7.57
N GLY A 65 3.87 -9.95 7.16
CA GLY A 65 5.12 -10.65 6.93
C GLY A 65 5.18 -11.33 5.56
N HIS A 66 6.35 -11.82 5.20
CA HIS A 66 6.63 -12.43 3.90
C HIS A 66 6.89 -13.93 4.11
N PRO A 67 5.91 -14.82 3.85
CA PRO A 67 6.14 -16.25 3.98
C PRO A 67 7.00 -16.79 2.84
N ASP A 68 7.64 -17.93 3.05
CA ASP A 68 8.50 -18.61 2.07
C ASP A 68 7.73 -19.39 1.00
N THR A 69 6.41 -19.19 0.91
CA THR A 69 5.54 -19.88 -0.04
C THR A 69 4.83 -18.90 -0.97
N PRO A 70 4.62 -19.23 -2.24
CA PRO A 70 3.84 -18.40 -3.15
C PRO A 70 2.34 -18.43 -2.84
N SER A 71 1.87 -19.41 -2.09
CA SER A 71 0.46 -19.55 -1.72
C SER A 71 0.06 -18.54 -0.63
N ILE A 72 -1.18 -18.06 -0.71
CA ILE A 72 -1.76 -17.20 0.33
C ILE A 72 -2.27 -18.06 1.47
N ASN A 73 -1.85 -17.73 2.71
CA ASN A 73 -2.35 -18.36 3.94
C ASN A 73 -3.41 -17.46 4.55
N LEU A 74 -4.66 -17.90 4.53
CA LEU A 74 -5.80 -17.08 4.96
C LEU A 74 -5.75 -16.68 6.45
N ASP A 75 -5.11 -17.49 7.30
CA ASP A 75 -4.87 -17.20 8.70
C ASP A 75 -3.86 -16.08 8.95
N ARG A 76 -3.07 -15.72 7.94
CA ARG A 76 -2.07 -14.63 7.96
C ARG A 76 -2.52 -13.37 7.23
N VAL A 77 -3.68 -13.39 6.59
CA VAL A 77 -4.20 -12.25 5.83
C VAL A 77 -4.45 -11.06 6.75
N SER A 78 -3.86 -9.92 6.41
CA SER A 78 -3.98 -8.66 7.12
C SER A 78 -4.76 -7.60 6.34
N HIS A 79 -4.80 -7.71 5.01
CA HIS A 79 -5.41 -6.69 4.15
C HIS A 79 -5.89 -7.26 2.83
N LEU A 80 -6.73 -6.49 2.16
CA LEU A 80 -7.26 -6.75 0.83
C LEU A 80 -6.92 -5.57 -0.07
N ILE A 81 -6.18 -5.82 -1.15
CA ILE A 81 -5.83 -4.80 -2.15
C ILE A 81 -7.09 -4.46 -2.94
N VAL A 82 -7.44 -3.18 -2.98
CA VAL A 82 -8.68 -2.68 -3.60
C VAL A 82 -8.42 -1.81 -4.82
N ASP A 83 -7.21 -1.31 -4.98
CA ASP A 83 -6.78 -0.53 -6.14
C ASP A 83 -5.28 -0.69 -6.40
N LEU A 84 -4.90 -0.61 -7.67
CA LEU A 84 -3.51 -0.61 -8.12
C LEU A 84 -3.43 0.16 -9.43
N ARG A 85 -2.88 1.37 -9.41
CA ARG A 85 -2.79 2.27 -10.55
C ARG A 85 -1.36 2.62 -10.89
N LYS A 86 -1.07 2.76 -12.18
CA LYS A 86 0.26 3.14 -12.66
C LYS A 86 0.45 4.66 -12.62
N GLU A 87 1.57 5.10 -12.07
CA GLU A 87 2.03 6.49 -12.09
C GLU A 87 3.52 6.52 -12.47
N GLY A 88 3.83 6.73 -13.76
CA GLY A 88 5.20 6.62 -14.28
C GLY A 88 5.75 5.20 -14.10
N LYS A 89 6.86 5.06 -13.40
CA LYS A 89 7.46 3.75 -13.07
C LYS A 89 6.91 3.13 -11.79
N ASN A 90 6.07 3.84 -11.07
CA ASN A 90 5.46 3.40 -9.83
C ASN A 90 4.06 2.83 -10.09
N TYR A 91 3.70 1.82 -9.31
CA TYR A 91 2.34 1.29 -9.22
C TYR A 91 1.84 1.59 -7.80
N ILE A 92 0.97 2.59 -7.73
CA ILE A 92 0.39 3.03 -6.46
C ILE A 92 -0.75 2.09 -6.11
N GLY A 93 -0.64 1.47 -4.96
CA GLY A 93 -1.66 0.57 -4.46
C GLY A 93 -2.41 1.15 -3.27
N LYS A 94 -3.68 0.74 -3.15
CA LYS A 94 -4.51 0.98 -1.98
C LYS A 94 -5.04 -0.34 -1.48
N ALA A 95 -4.97 -0.57 -0.17
CA ALA A 95 -5.48 -1.77 0.45
C ALA A 95 -6.28 -1.46 1.71
N LYS A 96 -7.36 -2.21 1.89
CA LYS A 96 -8.18 -2.16 3.09
C LYS A 96 -7.56 -3.07 4.15
N ILE A 97 -7.27 -2.54 5.32
CA ILE A 97 -6.88 -3.34 6.48
C ILE A 97 -8.14 -4.08 6.98
N LEU A 98 -8.03 -5.38 7.09
CA LEU A 98 -9.12 -6.24 7.54
C LEU A 98 -9.09 -6.40 9.07
N GLU A 99 -10.26 -6.66 9.65
CA GLU A 99 -10.39 -6.95 11.10
C GLU A 99 -10.01 -8.40 11.44
N THR A 100 -8.95 -8.90 10.81
CA THR A 100 -8.31 -10.17 11.14
C THR A 100 -7.28 -9.95 12.24
N PRO A 101 -6.82 -11.00 12.94
CA PRO A 101 -5.74 -10.85 13.92
C PRO A 101 -4.51 -10.14 13.36
N MET A 102 -4.10 -10.49 12.13
CA MET A 102 -2.94 -9.89 11.47
C MET A 102 -3.21 -8.45 11.01
N GLY A 103 -4.42 -8.14 10.56
CA GLY A 103 -4.85 -6.79 10.24
C GLY A 103 -4.87 -5.88 11.45
N ASN A 104 -5.33 -6.36 12.59
CA ASN A 104 -5.33 -5.61 13.84
C ASN A 104 -3.91 -5.32 14.34
N ILE A 105 -2.96 -6.26 14.17
CA ILE A 105 -1.54 -6.02 14.46
C ILE A 105 -0.99 -4.93 13.53
N ALA A 106 -1.20 -5.03 12.22
CA ALA A 106 -0.75 -4.03 11.26
C ALA A 106 -1.31 -2.63 11.59
N ARG A 107 -2.59 -2.55 11.90
CA ARG A 107 -3.24 -1.31 12.32
C ARG A 107 -2.63 -0.74 13.60
N GLY A 108 -2.43 -1.57 14.62
CA GLY A 108 -1.82 -1.14 15.89
C GLY A 108 -0.39 -0.62 15.71
N LEU A 109 0.39 -1.22 14.80
CA LEU A 109 1.73 -0.73 14.46
C LEU A 109 1.68 0.63 13.75
N LEU A 110 0.78 0.81 12.79
CA LEU A 110 0.59 2.07 12.08
C LEU A 110 0.10 3.18 13.02
N ASP A 111 -0.90 2.89 13.86
CA ASP A 111 -1.42 3.82 14.86
C ASP A 111 -0.35 4.22 15.89
N GLY A 112 0.58 3.30 16.20
CA GLY A 112 1.76 3.55 17.03
C GLY A 112 2.88 4.35 16.35
N GLY A 113 2.72 4.71 15.06
CA GLY A 113 3.69 5.48 14.29
C GLY A 113 4.80 4.64 13.66
N ALA A 114 4.63 3.31 13.54
CA ALA A 114 5.58 2.48 12.83
C ALA A 114 5.59 2.77 11.33
N ASN A 115 6.77 2.76 10.73
CA ASN A 115 6.94 2.82 9.29
C ASN A 115 6.92 1.40 8.72
N LEU A 116 5.83 1.03 8.08
CA LEU A 116 5.68 -0.27 7.44
C LEU A 116 5.86 -0.15 5.92
N GLY A 117 6.52 -1.13 5.34
CA GLY A 117 6.65 -1.27 3.91
C GLY A 117 5.71 -2.33 3.36
N VAL A 118 5.70 -2.44 2.03
CA VAL A 118 5.06 -3.53 1.32
C VAL A 118 6.04 -4.15 0.34
N SER A 119 5.89 -5.45 0.11
CA SER A 119 6.71 -6.18 -0.84
C SER A 119 5.86 -7.20 -1.57
N SER A 120 6.02 -7.27 -2.90
CA SER A 120 5.33 -8.25 -3.72
C SER A 120 5.89 -9.65 -3.52
N ARG A 121 5.02 -10.63 -3.71
CA ARG A 121 5.35 -12.04 -3.76
C ARG A 121 4.87 -12.62 -5.08
N ALA A 122 5.77 -13.25 -5.81
CA ALA A 122 5.51 -13.70 -7.16
C ALA A 122 6.34 -14.92 -7.53
N LEU A 123 5.92 -15.57 -8.61
CA LEU A 123 6.66 -16.60 -9.33
C LEU A 123 7.17 -16.02 -10.65
N GLY A 124 8.27 -16.54 -11.17
CA GLY A 124 8.81 -16.16 -12.45
C GLY A 124 10.28 -16.51 -12.59
N SER A 125 10.76 -16.48 -13.83
CA SER A 125 12.15 -16.72 -14.17
C SER A 125 12.97 -15.44 -14.11
N LEU A 126 14.26 -15.59 -13.87
CA LEU A 126 15.24 -14.50 -13.84
C LEU A 126 16.32 -14.75 -14.89
N SER A 127 16.76 -13.70 -15.54
CA SER A 127 17.92 -13.70 -16.45
C SER A 127 18.93 -12.67 -15.97
N LEU A 128 20.19 -13.07 -15.83
CA LEU A 128 21.26 -12.17 -15.41
C LEU A 128 21.69 -11.31 -16.60
N ASN A 129 21.65 -10.00 -16.46
CA ASN A 129 22.15 -9.09 -17.49
C ASN A 129 23.68 -8.86 -17.34
N LYS A 130 24.27 -8.12 -18.28
CA LYS A 130 25.72 -7.83 -18.30
C LYS A 130 26.21 -7.02 -17.09
N GLU A 131 25.29 -6.35 -16.40
CA GLU A 131 25.57 -5.50 -15.23
C GLU A 131 25.41 -6.27 -13.91
N GLY A 132 25.13 -7.58 -13.99
CA GLY A 132 24.90 -8.43 -12.82
C GLY A 132 23.57 -8.17 -12.11
N VAL A 133 22.56 -7.65 -12.83
CA VAL A 133 21.19 -7.46 -12.35
C VAL A 133 20.33 -8.59 -12.86
N ASN A 134 19.52 -9.16 -11.99
CA ASN A 134 18.53 -10.18 -12.34
C ASN A 134 17.29 -9.52 -12.96
N VAL A 135 17.09 -9.74 -14.26
CA VAL A 135 15.93 -9.21 -14.98
C VAL A 135 14.80 -10.24 -14.96
N VAL A 136 13.65 -9.81 -14.47
CA VAL A 136 12.44 -10.64 -14.41
C VAL A 136 11.88 -10.87 -15.82
N GLN A 137 11.49 -12.10 -16.11
CA GLN A 137 11.05 -12.53 -17.43
C GLN A 137 9.52 -12.50 -17.59
N ASP A 138 9.04 -12.76 -18.80
CA ASP A 138 7.61 -12.68 -19.19
C ASP A 138 6.68 -13.70 -18.51
N ASP A 139 7.22 -14.70 -17.84
CA ASP A 139 6.49 -15.69 -17.04
C ASP A 139 6.20 -15.20 -15.61
N PHE A 140 6.50 -13.93 -15.31
CA PHE A 140 6.23 -13.30 -14.03
C PHE A 140 4.74 -13.32 -13.70
N MET A 141 4.42 -13.81 -12.49
CA MET A 141 3.06 -13.90 -12.00
C MET A 141 2.98 -13.57 -10.52
N LEU A 142 2.22 -12.54 -10.18
CA LEU A 142 1.97 -12.10 -8.79
C LEU A 142 1.08 -13.09 -8.03
N SER A 143 1.57 -13.55 -6.90
CA SER A 143 0.73 -14.16 -5.86
C SER A 143 0.02 -13.08 -5.05
N THR A 144 0.77 -12.02 -4.71
CA THR A 144 0.21 -10.78 -4.15
C THR A 144 1.06 -9.58 -4.59
N ALA A 145 0.39 -8.46 -4.86
CA ALA A 145 1.09 -7.23 -5.17
C ALA A 145 1.74 -6.60 -3.92
N ALA A 146 1.28 -6.93 -2.73
CA ALA A 146 1.81 -6.39 -1.48
C ALA A 146 1.53 -7.32 -0.30
N ASP A 147 2.58 -7.80 0.36
CA ASP A 147 2.57 -8.22 1.76
C ASP A 147 3.07 -7.06 2.62
N ILE A 148 2.55 -6.87 3.83
CA ILE A 148 3.06 -5.86 4.76
C ILE A 148 4.34 -6.38 5.40
N VAL A 149 5.44 -5.65 5.27
CA VAL A 149 6.77 -6.04 5.74
C VAL A 149 7.46 -4.89 6.50
N ALA A 150 8.42 -5.24 7.36
CA ALA A 150 9.24 -4.26 8.05
C ALA A 150 10.26 -3.60 7.11
N ASP A 151 10.82 -4.37 6.16
CA ASP A 151 11.87 -3.91 5.24
C ASP A 151 11.56 -4.33 3.80
N PRO A 152 10.99 -3.43 2.98
CA PRO A 152 10.60 -3.73 1.61
C PRO A 152 11.80 -3.83 0.67
N SER A 153 11.69 -4.66 -0.37
CA SER A 153 12.73 -4.80 -1.40
C SER A 153 12.76 -3.63 -2.40
N ALA A 154 11.61 -3.07 -2.73
CA ALA A 154 11.52 -1.87 -3.56
C ALA A 154 11.85 -0.62 -2.71
N PRO A 155 12.71 0.31 -3.19
CA PRO A 155 13.22 1.43 -2.39
C PRO A 155 12.14 2.33 -1.78
N ASP A 156 11.06 2.58 -2.52
CA ASP A 156 10.00 3.53 -2.15
C ASP A 156 8.70 2.85 -1.70
N ALA A 157 8.72 1.52 -1.50
CA ALA A 157 7.52 0.74 -1.19
C ALA A 157 7.10 0.84 0.29
N PHE A 158 6.99 2.06 0.79
CA PHE A 158 6.40 2.34 2.09
C PHE A 158 4.97 2.83 1.95
N VAL A 159 4.13 2.50 2.92
CA VAL A 159 2.71 2.81 2.91
C VAL A 159 2.34 3.75 4.05
N ARG A 160 1.30 4.53 3.81
CA ARG A 160 0.66 5.37 4.82
C ARG A 160 -0.69 4.81 5.19
N GLY A 161 -1.05 4.90 6.46
CA GLY A 161 -2.40 4.61 6.92
C GLY A 161 -3.35 5.75 6.54
N ILE A 162 -4.52 5.39 6.05
CA ILE A 162 -5.61 6.32 5.74
C ILE A 162 -6.84 5.86 6.51
N MET A 163 -7.37 6.74 7.37
CA MET A 163 -8.70 6.55 7.95
C MET A 163 -9.71 7.36 7.13
N GLU A 164 -10.95 6.90 7.08
CA GLU A 164 -12.04 7.64 6.46
C GLU A 164 -12.09 9.05 7.07
N ASN A 165 -11.91 10.09 6.24
CA ASN A 165 -11.77 11.50 6.58
C ASN A 165 -10.46 11.93 7.29
N LYS A 166 -9.44 11.06 7.35
CA LYS A 166 -8.15 11.41 7.95
C LYS A 166 -7.02 10.81 7.14
N GLU A 167 -6.09 11.62 6.72
CA GLU A 167 -4.88 11.17 6.05
C GLU A 167 -3.70 11.15 7.04
N TRP A 168 -2.97 10.05 7.03
CA TRP A 168 -1.74 9.91 7.77
C TRP A 168 -0.56 10.11 6.83
N ILE A 169 0.24 11.15 7.06
CA ILE A 169 1.45 11.37 6.28
C ILE A 169 2.68 10.95 7.07
N PHE A 170 3.65 10.40 6.33
CA PHE A 170 4.93 10.04 6.90
C PHE A 170 5.87 11.24 6.89
N VAL A 171 6.24 11.73 8.09
CA VAL A 171 7.17 12.84 8.27
C VAL A 171 8.21 12.42 9.31
N ASP A 172 9.49 12.55 8.96
CA ASP A 172 10.62 12.28 9.85
C ASP A 172 10.56 10.92 10.59
N GLY A 173 10.15 9.87 9.89
CA GLY A 173 10.09 8.53 10.47
C GLY A 173 8.80 8.20 11.24
N LYS A 174 7.78 9.06 11.19
CA LYS A 174 6.50 8.86 11.90
C LYS A 174 5.30 9.13 11.00
N PHE A 175 4.25 8.32 11.16
CA PHE A 175 2.93 8.65 10.60
C PHE A 175 2.24 9.69 11.48
N VAL A 176 1.80 10.78 10.85
CA VAL A 176 1.12 11.87 11.53
C VAL A 176 -0.23 12.11 10.89
N GLU A 177 -1.26 12.11 11.71
CA GLU A 177 -2.63 12.42 11.30
C GLU A 177 -2.72 13.87 10.82
N GLN A 178 -3.20 14.10 9.58
CA GLN A 178 -3.37 15.44 9.04
C GLN A 178 -4.81 15.67 8.58
N HIS A 179 -5.41 16.75 9.07
CA HIS A 179 -6.65 17.31 8.51
C HIS A 179 -6.30 18.14 7.28
N ILE A 180 -6.05 17.51 6.15
CA ILE A 180 -5.53 18.13 4.92
C ILE A 180 -6.42 19.25 4.43
N GLU A 181 -7.73 19.10 4.50
CA GLU A 181 -8.67 20.13 4.02
C GLU A 181 -8.56 21.44 4.82
N ALA A 182 -8.38 21.35 6.14
CA ALA A 182 -8.23 22.54 6.99
C ALA A 182 -6.90 23.25 6.73
N VAL A 183 -5.81 22.50 6.56
CA VAL A 183 -4.48 23.04 6.26
C VAL A 183 -4.41 23.62 4.85
N GLN A 184 -4.94 22.93 3.86
CA GLN A 184 -5.01 23.42 2.47
C GLN A 184 -5.90 24.67 2.36
N ALA A 185 -7.02 24.72 3.07
CA ALA A 185 -7.90 25.88 3.09
C ALA A 185 -7.22 27.09 3.75
N SER A 186 -6.44 26.89 4.81
CA SER A 186 -5.68 27.97 5.47
C SER A 186 -4.54 28.49 4.58
N ILE A 187 -3.82 27.58 3.90
CA ILE A 187 -2.73 27.94 2.98
C ILE A 187 -3.26 28.67 1.74
N ARG A 188 -4.41 28.25 1.18
CA ARG A 188 -5.03 28.92 0.01
C ARG A 188 -5.56 30.31 0.32
N LYS A 189 -5.92 30.61 1.58
CA LYS A 189 -6.46 31.90 2.01
C LYS A 189 -5.38 32.89 2.46
N ALA A 190 -4.15 32.45 2.67
CA ALA A 190 -3.07 33.29 3.14
C ALA A 190 -2.45 34.10 2.00
N SER A 191 -2.28 35.42 2.19
CA SER A 191 -1.43 36.25 1.32
C SER A 191 0.03 35.80 1.43
N THR A 192 0.86 36.12 0.43
CA THR A 192 2.27 35.68 0.37
C THR A 192 3.08 36.03 1.64
N ARG A 193 2.71 37.13 2.34
CA ARG A 193 3.34 37.55 3.59
C ARG A 193 2.84 36.77 4.80
N GLN A 194 1.60 36.30 4.76
CA GLN A 194 0.98 35.46 5.81
C GLN A 194 1.25 33.98 5.61
N LEU A 195 1.75 33.58 4.43
CA LEU A 195 2.00 32.19 4.07
C LEU A 195 3.08 31.57 4.97
N GLU A 196 4.14 32.32 5.28
CA GLU A 196 5.22 31.84 6.16
C GLU A 196 4.75 31.73 7.61
N GLU A 197 3.95 32.71 8.09
CA GLU A 197 3.36 32.66 9.42
C GLU A 197 2.33 31.53 9.55
N ALA A 198 1.50 31.31 8.50
CA ALA A 198 0.53 30.22 8.46
C ALA A 198 1.22 28.84 8.43
N LYS A 199 2.33 28.72 7.69
CA LYS A 199 3.17 27.51 7.69
C LYS A 199 3.78 27.26 9.06
N LEU A 200 4.32 28.29 9.70
CA LEU A 200 4.92 28.20 11.02
C LEU A 200 3.87 27.82 12.09
N HIS A 201 2.68 28.42 12.02
CA HIS A 201 1.59 28.13 12.95
C HIS A 201 1.02 26.72 12.74
N ALA A 202 0.86 26.28 11.49
CA ALA A 202 0.48 24.90 11.14
C ALA A 202 1.52 23.91 11.65
N PHE A 203 2.82 24.23 11.51
CA PHE A 203 3.91 23.41 12.00
C PHE A 203 3.97 23.37 13.54
N GLN A 204 3.75 24.48 14.23
CA GLN A 204 3.69 24.53 15.69
C GLN A 204 2.49 23.77 16.25
N HIS A 205 1.33 23.89 15.61
CA HIS A 205 0.12 23.13 15.97
C HIS A 205 0.33 21.63 15.73
N PHE A 206 1.04 21.28 14.68
CA PHE A 206 1.46 19.92 14.39
C PHE A 206 2.40 19.37 15.48
N LEU A 207 3.45 20.10 15.85
CA LEU A 207 4.38 19.70 16.91
C LEU A 207 3.71 19.57 18.28
N SER A 208 2.68 20.36 18.57
CA SER A 208 1.94 20.29 19.85
C SER A 208 1.09 19.03 19.98
N LYS A 209 0.76 18.37 18.86
CA LYS A 209 -0.01 17.10 18.84
C LYS A 209 0.87 15.85 18.85
N ILE A 210 2.19 16.01 18.73
CA ILE A 210 3.18 14.91 18.73
C ILE A 210 3.77 14.66 20.14
N ARG A 211 3.38 15.47 21.12
CA ARG A 211 3.79 15.29 22.53
C ARG A 211 2.88 14.35 23.28
#